data_ef6609b191e7b30c12a9fe709d00da24
#
_entry.id   ef6609b191e7b30c12a9fe709d00da24
#
_cell.length_a   1.000
_cell.length_b   1.000
_cell.length_c   1.000
_cell.angle_alpha   90.00
_cell.angle_beta   90.00
_cell.angle_gamma   90.00
#
_symmetry.space_group_name_H-M   'P 1'
#
loop_
_entity.id
_entity.type
_entity.pdbx_description
1 polymer ?
#
loop_
_entity_poly.entity_id
_entity_poly.type
_entity_poly.pdbx_seq_one_letter_code
_entity_poly.pdbx_strand_id
1 'polypeptide(L)'
;CDLDWSVNPHWTPDFKHFPDHPICNGVKPFQANDEWYYHMRFTKDMKGVTPILSDLPPPETLRRPDGARSGNPTVRKAVAAGEKQHVAWAYQRPDGGRGFGFTGAHNHDSWRDDGFRTIMLNAILWTAKVPVPPNGCPSPAPSKIQIEKNLDGS
;
A
#
# COMPACT_ATOMS: atom_id res chain seq x y z
N CYS A 1 4.06 -13.61 -3.68
CA CYS A 1 3.72 -12.91 -4.94
C CYS A 1 3.87 -13.87 -6.11
N ASP A 2 2.87 -13.88 -6.97
CA ASP A 2 2.95 -14.55 -8.26
C ASP A 2 3.73 -13.64 -9.22
N LEU A 3 4.91 -14.07 -9.64
CA LEU A 3 5.82 -13.26 -10.46
C LEU A 3 5.24 -12.91 -11.84
N ASP A 4 4.31 -13.72 -12.32
CA ASP A 4 3.67 -13.57 -13.62
C ASP A 4 2.31 -12.82 -13.53
N TRP A 5 1.93 -12.36 -12.34
CA TRP A 5 0.65 -11.69 -12.09
C TRP A 5 0.81 -10.25 -11.63
N SER A 6 1.50 -10.01 -10.52
CA SER A 6 1.75 -8.67 -10.01
C SER A 6 2.91 -7.99 -10.72
N VAL A 7 2.84 -6.67 -10.81
CA VAL A 7 3.87 -5.81 -11.40
C VAL A 7 4.37 -4.80 -10.37
N ASN A 8 5.60 -4.31 -10.54
CA ASN A 8 6.29 -3.46 -9.56
C ASN A 8 6.88 -2.16 -10.17
N PRO A 9 6.09 -1.34 -10.85
CA PRO A 9 6.59 -0.06 -11.31
C PRO A 9 6.71 0.95 -10.17
N HIS A 10 7.58 1.94 -10.34
CA HIS A 10 7.53 3.17 -9.55
C HIS A 10 6.39 4.05 -10.06
N TRP A 11 5.55 4.54 -9.16
CA TRP A 11 4.49 5.49 -9.46
C TRP A 11 4.04 6.23 -8.22
N THR A 12 3.24 7.29 -8.40
CA THR A 12 2.78 8.16 -7.32
C THR A 12 1.25 8.09 -7.26
N PRO A 13 0.67 7.15 -6.49
CA PRO A 13 -0.76 7.13 -6.24
C PRO A 13 -1.20 8.34 -5.43
N ASP A 14 -2.45 8.75 -5.65
CA ASP A 14 -3.11 9.85 -4.95
C ASP A 14 -4.21 9.30 -4.05
N PHE A 15 -3.87 8.99 -2.83
CA PHE A 15 -4.77 8.38 -1.86
C PHE A 15 -5.68 9.45 -1.22
N LYS A 16 -6.91 9.57 -1.76
CA LYS A 16 -7.91 10.56 -1.30
C LYS A 16 -9.05 9.96 -0.50
N HIS A 17 -9.31 8.67 -0.68
CA HIS A 17 -10.47 8.00 -0.12
C HIS A 17 -10.04 6.79 0.69
N PHE A 18 -10.50 6.73 1.92
CA PHE A 18 -10.19 5.67 2.86
C PHE A 18 -11.48 4.99 3.33
N PRO A 19 -11.48 3.66 3.54
CA PRO A 19 -12.63 2.97 4.11
C PRO A 19 -12.83 3.37 5.59
N ASP A 20 -14.04 3.16 6.10
CA ASP A 20 -14.30 3.21 7.53
C ASP A 20 -13.66 1.98 8.21
N HIS A 21 -12.40 2.12 8.56
CA HIS A 21 -11.58 1.06 9.15
C HIS A 21 -10.56 1.66 10.12
N PRO A 22 -10.30 1.05 11.30
CA PRO A 22 -9.39 1.60 12.30
C PRO A 22 -7.98 1.94 11.77
N ILE A 23 -7.47 1.20 10.79
CA ILE A 23 -6.18 1.50 10.14
C ILE A 23 -6.19 2.89 9.50
N CYS A 24 -7.34 3.41 9.10
CA CYS A 24 -7.50 4.71 8.45
C CYS A 24 -7.76 5.87 9.43
N ASN A 25 -7.81 5.59 10.74
CA ASN A 25 -8.03 6.64 11.74
C ASN A 25 -6.99 7.75 11.62
N GLY A 26 -7.45 9.00 11.52
CA GLY A 26 -6.59 10.18 11.47
C GLY A 26 -5.77 10.36 10.18
N VAL A 27 -5.89 9.45 9.22
CA VAL A 27 -5.20 9.54 7.93
C VAL A 27 -5.81 10.64 7.08
N LYS A 28 -4.97 11.54 6.58
CA LYS A 28 -5.35 12.58 5.62
C LYS A 28 -4.94 12.17 4.21
N PRO A 29 -5.57 12.71 3.16
CA PRO A 29 -5.12 12.50 1.79
C PRO A 29 -3.62 12.75 1.63
N PHE A 30 -2.95 11.85 0.91
CA PHE A 30 -1.51 11.95 0.68
C PHE A 30 -1.10 11.30 -0.64
N GLN A 31 0.09 11.65 -1.11
CA GLN A 31 0.76 11.06 -2.26
C GLN A 31 2.14 10.60 -1.83
N ALA A 32 2.55 9.42 -2.28
CA ALA A 32 3.88 8.91 -2.03
C ALA A 32 4.42 8.20 -3.27
N ASN A 33 5.54 8.68 -3.82
CA ASN A 33 6.22 7.96 -4.88
C ASN A 33 6.96 6.77 -4.28
N ASP A 34 6.61 5.58 -4.76
CA ASP A 34 7.25 4.35 -4.30
C ASP A 34 7.18 3.27 -5.39
N GLU A 35 7.87 2.15 -5.19
CA GLU A 35 7.72 0.94 -5.99
C GLU A 35 6.45 0.19 -5.53
N TRP A 36 5.29 0.76 -5.85
CA TRP A 36 4.02 0.17 -5.47
C TRP A 36 3.68 -1.03 -6.34
N TYR A 37 3.78 -2.23 -5.78
CA TYR A 37 3.34 -3.44 -6.44
C TYR A 37 1.82 -3.45 -6.52
N TYR A 38 1.29 -3.79 -7.68
CA TYR A 38 -0.15 -3.89 -7.86
C TYR A 38 -0.54 -5.12 -8.69
N HIS A 39 -1.83 -5.30 -8.92
CA HIS A 39 -2.43 -6.50 -9.48
C HIS A 39 -2.16 -7.73 -8.62
N MET A 40 -2.43 -7.59 -7.33
CA MET A 40 -2.29 -8.66 -6.34
C MET A 40 -3.43 -9.67 -6.48
N ARG A 41 -3.17 -10.92 -6.12
CA ARG A 41 -4.22 -11.93 -6.01
C ARG A 41 -4.79 -11.94 -4.60
N PHE A 42 -6.10 -11.86 -4.54
CA PHE A 42 -6.86 -11.92 -3.29
C PHE A 42 -7.68 -13.20 -3.19
N THR A 43 -8.26 -13.44 -2.04
CA THR A 43 -9.26 -14.48 -1.83
C THR A 43 -10.47 -14.25 -2.75
N LYS A 44 -11.18 -15.33 -3.09
CA LYS A 44 -12.39 -15.23 -3.92
C LYS A 44 -13.37 -14.25 -3.28
N ASP A 45 -13.94 -13.38 -4.12
CA ASP A 45 -14.92 -12.35 -3.73
C ASP A 45 -14.41 -11.40 -2.61
N MET A 46 -13.09 -11.21 -2.51
CA MET A 46 -12.44 -10.39 -1.47
C MET A 46 -12.84 -10.77 -0.04
N LYS A 47 -13.24 -12.03 0.20
CA LYS A 47 -13.74 -12.48 1.50
C LYS A 47 -12.73 -12.23 2.61
N GLY A 48 -13.13 -11.41 3.58
CA GLY A 48 -12.30 -11.00 4.72
C GLY A 48 -11.26 -9.93 4.39
N VAL A 49 -11.16 -9.48 3.15
CA VAL A 49 -10.22 -8.44 2.71
C VAL A 49 -10.93 -7.08 2.66
N THR A 50 -10.32 -6.08 3.29
CA THR A 50 -10.73 -4.68 3.19
C THR A 50 -9.58 -3.90 2.52
N PRO A 51 -9.75 -3.39 1.30
CA PRO A 51 -8.76 -2.50 0.69
C PRO A 51 -8.58 -1.23 1.53
N ILE A 52 -7.35 -0.92 1.90
CA ILE A 52 -7.00 0.26 2.70
C ILE A 52 -6.47 1.40 1.81
N LEU A 53 -5.54 1.09 0.93
CA LEU A 53 -5.03 2.02 -0.08
C LEU A 53 -5.29 1.47 -1.46
N SER A 54 -5.94 2.27 -2.29
CA SER A 54 -6.29 1.89 -3.66
C SER A 54 -6.24 3.09 -4.57
N ASP A 55 -5.65 2.93 -5.74
CA ASP A 55 -5.69 3.94 -6.78
C ASP A 55 -5.60 3.29 -8.17
N LEU A 56 -5.85 4.07 -9.22
CA LEU A 56 -5.71 3.63 -10.60
C LEU A 56 -4.29 3.94 -11.09
N PRO A 57 -3.46 2.92 -11.37
CA PRO A 57 -2.13 3.15 -11.90
C PRO A 57 -2.19 3.87 -13.25
N PRO A 58 -1.34 4.88 -13.48
CA PRO A 58 -1.31 5.56 -14.77
C PRO A 58 -0.79 4.63 -15.88
N PRO A 59 -1.23 4.80 -17.14
CA PRO A 59 -0.84 3.93 -18.27
C PRO A 59 0.68 3.80 -18.47
N GLU A 60 1.44 4.78 -18.03
CA GLU A 60 2.90 4.79 -18.11
C GLU A 60 3.53 3.62 -17.37
N THR A 61 2.90 3.15 -16.30
CA THR A 61 3.36 1.99 -15.50
C THR A 61 3.37 0.69 -16.31
N LEU A 62 2.63 0.65 -17.43
CA LEU A 62 2.48 -0.52 -18.30
C LEU A 62 3.35 -0.47 -19.56
N ARG A 63 4.26 0.50 -19.69
CA ARG A 63 5.17 0.62 -20.86
C ARG A 63 6.25 -0.45 -20.90
N ARG A 64 6.51 -1.11 -19.77
CA ARG A 64 7.47 -2.21 -19.69
C ARG A 64 6.95 -3.42 -20.49
N PRO A 65 7.82 -4.20 -21.15
CA PRO A 65 7.40 -5.39 -21.89
C PRO A 65 6.80 -6.44 -20.94
N ASP A 66 6.09 -7.42 -21.51
CA ASP A 66 5.60 -8.55 -20.74
C ASP A 66 6.75 -9.37 -20.18
N GLY A 67 6.60 -9.83 -18.96
CA GLY A 67 7.60 -10.58 -18.21
C GLY A 67 7.34 -10.52 -16.72
N ALA A 68 8.07 -11.31 -15.97
CA ALA A 68 7.96 -11.37 -14.51
C ALA A 68 8.11 -9.99 -13.90
N ARG A 69 7.12 -9.54 -13.12
CA ARG A 69 7.04 -8.23 -12.44
C ARG A 69 6.98 -7.01 -13.38
N SER A 70 7.06 -7.19 -14.69
CA SER A 70 7.12 -6.08 -15.66
C SER A 70 5.75 -5.75 -16.21
N GLY A 71 5.05 -6.73 -16.76
CA GLY A 71 3.74 -6.60 -17.36
C GLY A 71 3.18 -7.94 -17.78
N ASN A 72 1.88 -7.98 -18.01
CA ASN A 72 1.19 -9.13 -18.60
C ASN A 72 -0.17 -8.68 -19.16
N PRO A 73 -0.82 -9.48 -20.03
CA PRO A 73 -2.09 -9.11 -20.64
C PRO A 73 -3.21 -8.85 -19.63
N THR A 74 -3.21 -9.56 -18.49
CA THR A 74 -4.26 -9.43 -17.47
C THR A 74 -4.20 -8.09 -16.76
N VAL A 75 -3.00 -7.65 -16.33
CA VAL A 75 -2.83 -6.34 -15.70
C VAL A 75 -3.16 -5.20 -16.66
N ARG A 76 -2.78 -5.33 -17.93
CA ARG A 76 -3.10 -4.30 -18.95
C ARG A 76 -4.61 -4.15 -19.14
N LYS A 77 -5.32 -5.28 -19.19
CA LYS A 77 -6.78 -5.29 -19.29
C LYS A 77 -7.43 -4.64 -18.07
N ALA A 78 -7.01 -4.98 -16.86
CA ALA A 78 -7.55 -4.42 -15.62
C ALA A 78 -7.35 -2.89 -15.54
N VAL A 79 -6.15 -2.39 -15.83
CA VAL A 79 -5.86 -0.94 -15.82
C VAL A 79 -6.62 -0.22 -16.94
N ALA A 80 -6.70 -0.79 -18.15
CA ALA A 80 -7.47 -0.23 -19.26
C ALA A 80 -8.98 -0.18 -18.96
N ALA A 81 -9.51 -1.10 -18.15
CA ALA A 81 -10.88 -1.09 -17.67
C ALA A 81 -11.14 -0.09 -16.53
N GLY A 82 -10.11 0.64 -16.05
CA GLY A 82 -10.23 1.57 -14.94
C GLY A 82 -10.32 0.89 -13.57
N GLU A 83 -9.89 -0.36 -13.46
CA GLU A 83 -9.92 -1.09 -12.20
C GLU A 83 -8.87 -0.56 -11.23
N LYS A 84 -9.33 0.05 -10.12
CA LYS A 84 -8.42 0.48 -9.05
C LYS A 84 -7.65 -0.70 -8.51
N GLN A 85 -6.36 -0.50 -8.30
CA GLN A 85 -5.46 -1.50 -7.77
C GLN A 85 -5.24 -1.29 -6.27
N HIS A 86 -5.29 -2.37 -5.52
CA HIS A 86 -5.13 -2.34 -4.06
C HIS A 86 -3.66 -2.56 -3.71
N VAL A 87 -3.05 -1.57 -3.07
CA VAL A 87 -1.63 -1.58 -2.67
C VAL A 87 -1.43 -1.72 -1.16
N ALA A 88 -2.51 -1.57 -0.39
CA ALA A 88 -2.57 -1.95 1.01
C ALA A 88 -3.96 -2.50 1.35
N TRP A 89 -4.00 -3.51 2.22
CA TRP A 89 -5.25 -4.16 2.62
C TRP A 89 -5.18 -4.73 4.02
N ALA A 90 -6.32 -4.72 4.72
CA ALA A 90 -6.53 -5.47 5.94
C ALA A 90 -7.15 -6.82 5.61
N TYR A 91 -6.81 -7.85 6.37
CA TYR A 91 -7.43 -9.17 6.28
C TYR A 91 -7.91 -9.63 7.65
N GLN A 92 -9.20 -9.87 7.76
CA GLN A 92 -9.83 -10.45 8.95
C GLN A 92 -10.08 -11.93 8.69
N ARG A 93 -9.37 -12.79 9.40
CA ARG A 93 -9.52 -14.24 9.29
C ARG A 93 -10.77 -14.73 10.02
N PRO A 94 -11.38 -15.86 9.59
CA PRO A 94 -12.55 -16.44 10.26
C PRO A 94 -12.31 -16.80 11.74
N ASP A 95 -11.07 -17.12 12.10
CA ASP A 95 -10.64 -17.43 13.47
C ASP A 95 -10.42 -16.19 14.35
N GLY A 96 -10.73 -15.00 13.83
CA GLY A 96 -10.49 -13.71 14.49
C GLY A 96 -9.04 -13.20 14.39
N GLY A 97 -8.17 -13.90 13.69
CA GLY A 97 -6.83 -13.40 13.37
C GLY A 97 -6.88 -12.20 12.42
N ARG A 98 -5.87 -11.34 12.48
CA ARG A 98 -5.75 -10.15 11.64
C ARG A 98 -4.44 -10.15 10.89
N GLY A 99 -4.47 -9.67 9.65
CA GLY A 99 -3.31 -9.49 8.81
C GLY A 99 -3.38 -8.14 8.10
N PHE A 100 -2.22 -7.60 7.74
CA PHE A 100 -2.12 -6.39 6.94
C PHE A 100 -1.09 -6.63 5.84
N GLY A 101 -1.44 -6.32 4.61
CA GLY A 101 -0.55 -6.33 3.46
C GLY A 101 -0.31 -4.91 2.97
N PHE A 102 0.93 -4.64 2.58
CA PHE A 102 1.38 -3.34 2.12
C PHE A 102 2.50 -3.53 1.09
N THR A 103 2.42 -2.88 -0.04
CA THR A 103 3.34 -3.13 -1.16
C THR A 103 4.36 -2.02 -1.38
N GLY A 104 4.25 -0.91 -0.67
CA GLY A 104 5.22 0.18 -0.68
C GLY A 104 6.40 -0.05 0.27
N ALA A 105 7.08 1.04 0.65
CA ALA A 105 8.25 1.08 1.53
C ALA A 105 9.56 0.62 0.87
N HIS A 106 9.65 0.64 -0.44
CA HIS A 106 10.91 0.54 -1.16
C HIS A 106 11.73 1.84 -0.99
N ASN A 107 11.06 2.98 -1.12
CA ASN A 107 11.70 4.28 -0.96
C ASN A 107 11.68 4.71 0.52
N HIS A 108 12.83 4.87 1.13
CA HIS A 108 12.95 5.32 2.53
C HIS A 108 12.34 6.72 2.75
N ASP A 109 12.40 7.59 1.75
CA ASP A 109 11.83 8.94 1.84
C ASP A 109 10.30 8.94 2.03
N SER A 110 9.60 7.87 1.63
CA SER A 110 8.18 7.68 1.88
C SER A 110 7.82 7.72 3.37
N TRP A 111 8.75 7.34 4.27
CA TRP A 111 8.55 7.41 5.72
C TRP A 111 8.47 8.84 6.28
N ARG A 112 8.78 9.86 5.48
CA ARG A 112 8.62 11.28 5.87
C ARG A 112 7.18 11.76 5.71
N ASP A 113 6.36 11.06 4.93
CA ASP A 113 4.94 11.37 4.79
C ASP A 113 4.14 10.92 6.01
N ASP A 114 3.30 11.81 6.55
CA ASP A 114 2.51 11.55 7.76
C ASP A 114 1.42 10.50 7.51
N GLY A 115 0.77 10.53 6.36
CA GLY A 115 -0.28 9.56 5.99
C GLY A 115 0.30 8.15 5.87
N PHE A 116 1.46 8.04 5.23
CA PHE A 116 2.20 6.78 5.10
C PHE A 116 2.54 6.18 6.47
N ARG A 117 3.15 6.97 7.37
CA ARG A 117 3.50 6.50 8.73
C ARG A 117 2.27 6.16 9.56
N THR A 118 1.24 7.00 9.49
CA THR A 118 0.00 6.79 10.27
C THR A 118 -0.66 5.46 9.88
N ILE A 119 -0.79 5.16 8.59
CA ILE A 119 -1.31 3.86 8.10
C ILE A 119 -0.50 2.70 8.67
N MET A 120 0.82 2.76 8.59
CA MET A 120 1.68 1.67 9.04
C MET A 120 1.58 1.44 10.55
N LEU A 121 1.61 2.50 11.35
CA LEU A 121 1.52 2.41 12.81
C LEU A 121 0.13 1.94 13.26
N ASN A 122 -0.92 2.47 12.66
CA ASN A 122 -2.29 2.01 12.90
C ASN A 122 -2.46 0.53 12.54
N ALA A 123 -1.86 0.08 11.43
CA ALA A 123 -1.92 -1.32 11.01
C ALA A 123 -1.21 -2.26 12.00
N ILE A 124 -0.08 -1.83 12.56
CA ILE A 124 0.63 -2.59 13.61
C ILE A 124 -0.28 -2.74 14.84
N LEU A 125 -0.86 -1.63 15.34
CA LEU A 125 -1.77 -1.67 16.48
C LEU A 125 -2.98 -2.56 16.21
N TRP A 126 -3.64 -2.36 15.06
CA TRP A 126 -4.81 -3.14 14.69
C TRP A 126 -4.50 -4.64 14.56
N THR A 127 -3.39 -5.00 13.94
CA THR A 127 -2.98 -6.39 13.77
C THR A 127 -2.68 -7.05 15.12
N ALA A 128 -2.07 -6.29 16.04
CA ALA A 128 -1.83 -6.71 17.43
C ALA A 128 -3.08 -6.71 18.30
N LYS A 129 -4.25 -6.34 17.76
CA LYS A 129 -5.53 -6.17 18.49
C LYS A 129 -5.48 -5.11 19.59
N VAL A 130 -4.57 -4.17 19.48
CA VAL A 130 -4.51 -2.98 20.34
C VAL A 130 -5.44 -1.92 19.74
N PRO A 131 -6.21 -1.18 20.57
CA PRO A 131 -7.04 -0.09 20.08
C PRO A 131 -6.24 0.95 19.31
N VAL A 132 -6.70 1.29 18.11
CA VAL A 132 -6.11 2.38 17.31
C VAL A 132 -6.73 3.69 17.76
N PRO A 133 -5.93 4.72 18.10
CA PRO A 133 -6.46 6.03 18.48
C PRO A 133 -7.38 6.62 17.42
N PRO A 134 -8.47 7.34 17.78
CA PRO A 134 -9.39 7.95 16.80
C PRO A 134 -8.71 8.90 15.81
N ASN A 135 -7.68 9.61 16.27
CA ASN A 135 -6.90 10.55 15.45
C ASN A 135 -5.63 9.91 14.84
N GLY A 136 -5.54 8.58 14.85
CA GLY A 136 -4.37 7.83 14.39
C GLY A 136 -3.23 7.80 15.42
N CYS A 137 -2.27 6.91 15.20
CA CYS A 137 -1.09 6.80 16.03
C CYS A 137 -0.13 7.97 15.71
N PRO A 138 0.18 8.85 16.69
CA PRO A 138 1.05 9.98 16.44
C PRO A 138 2.51 9.53 16.26
N SER A 139 3.20 10.17 15.31
CA SER A 139 4.64 9.97 15.12
C SER A 139 5.27 11.24 14.53
N PRO A 140 6.43 11.69 15.03
CA PRO A 140 7.15 12.77 14.38
C PRO A 140 7.70 12.31 13.02
N ALA A 141 7.69 13.21 12.04
CA ALA A 141 8.33 12.95 10.77
C ALA A 141 9.86 12.85 10.96
N PRO A 142 10.51 11.80 10.49
CA PRO A 142 11.96 11.73 10.54
C PRO A 142 12.56 12.81 9.62
N SER A 143 13.67 13.39 10.01
CA SER A 143 14.44 14.27 9.13
C SER A 143 15.11 13.45 8.02
N LYS A 144 15.49 14.12 6.92
CA LYS A 144 16.25 13.48 5.85
C LYS A 144 17.54 12.83 6.37
N ILE A 145 18.26 13.53 7.25
CA ILE A 145 19.49 13.03 7.86
C ILE A 145 19.23 11.73 8.67
N GLN A 146 18.11 11.64 9.41
CA GLN A 146 17.77 10.43 10.15
C GLN A 146 17.48 9.24 9.22
N ILE A 147 16.82 9.47 8.08
CA ILE A 147 16.57 8.44 7.08
C ILE A 147 17.88 8.00 6.42
N GLU A 148 18.70 8.93 5.98
CA GLU A 148 19.96 8.64 5.29
C GLU A 148 20.98 7.95 6.20
N LYS A 149 21.02 8.28 7.49
CA LYS A 149 21.92 7.66 8.45
C LYS A 149 21.75 6.15 8.59
N ASN A 150 20.59 5.62 8.23
CA ASN A 150 20.29 4.19 8.32
C ASN A 150 20.46 3.46 6.97
N LEU A 151 21.00 4.14 5.95
CA LEU A 151 21.32 3.52 4.67
C LEU A 151 22.74 2.99 4.71
N ASP A 152 22.92 1.70 4.37
CA ASP A 152 24.23 1.11 4.24
C ASP A 152 25.01 1.80 3.10
N GLY A 153 26.21 2.28 3.39
CA GLY A 153 27.11 2.86 2.39
C GLY A 153 26.93 4.36 2.12
N SER A 154 26.21 5.11 2.96
CA SER A 154 26.17 6.57 2.93
C SER A 154 27.29 7.20 3.77
#